data_8e3f7a770639802bc20fdd573cedb9fe
#
_entry.id   8e3f7a770639802bc20fdd573cedb9fe
#
_cell.length_a   1.000
_cell.length_b   1.000
_cell.length_c   1.000
_cell.angle_alpha   90.00
_cell.angle_beta   90.00
_cell.angle_gamma   90.00
#
_symmetry.space_group_name_H-M   'P 1'
#
loop_
_entity.id
_entity.type
_entity.pdbx_description
1 polymer ?
#
loop_
_entity_poly.entity_id
_entity_poly.type
_entity_poly.pdbx_seq_one_letter_code
_entity_poly.pdbx_strand_id
1 'polypeptide(L)'
;FNPISALTHATLEDICVFPATRELAANMMTEAQNIGAKLGVQFKVSLEKRIAGAQAVGQHKTSMLQDVEAGRQLELQALVGAVIELGQITDTPTPTINAVYALTSLLAKNLADHKATLSIS
;
A
#
# COMPACT_ATOMS: atom_id res chain seq x y z
N PHE A 1 2.01 -2.38 2.64
CA PHE A 1 2.40 -3.49 1.75
C PHE A 1 1.44 -3.74 0.60
N ASN A 2 0.13 -3.54 0.81
CA ASN A 2 -0.88 -3.83 -0.22
C ASN A 2 -0.62 -3.13 -1.56
N PRO A 3 -0.42 -1.80 -1.63
CA PRO A 3 -0.19 -1.14 -2.92
C PRO A 3 1.11 -1.58 -3.58
N ILE A 4 2.19 -1.76 -2.82
CA ILE A 4 3.48 -2.19 -3.37
C ILE A 4 3.34 -3.59 -3.98
N SER A 5 2.67 -4.49 -3.27
CA SER A 5 2.42 -5.85 -3.74
C SER A 5 1.57 -5.86 -5.02
N ALA A 6 0.53 -5.03 -5.08
CA ALA A 6 -0.33 -4.92 -6.26
C ALA A 6 0.42 -4.42 -7.49
N LEU A 7 1.33 -3.44 -7.30
CA LEU A 7 2.12 -2.86 -8.39
C LEU A 7 3.20 -3.81 -8.91
N THR A 8 3.80 -4.59 -8.01
CA THR A 8 4.98 -5.41 -8.33
C THR A 8 4.66 -6.89 -8.51
N HIS A 9 3.48 -7.33 -8.12
CA HIS A 9 3.08 -8.75 -8.04
C HIS A 9 3.94 -9.53 -7.03
N ALA A 10 4.60 -8.84 -6.10
CA ALA A 10 5.47 -9.45 -5.10
C ALA A 10 4.70 -9.92 -3.87
N THR A 11 5.22 -10.95 -3.21
CA THR A 11 4.73 -11.40 -1.91
C THR A 11 5.26 -10.49 -0.81
N LEU A 12 4.73 -10.66 0.42
CA LEU A 12 5.20 -9.90 1.57
C LEU A 12 6.71 -10.11 1.81
N GLU A 13 7.17 -11.35 1.71
CA GLU A 13 8.59 -11.68 1.90
C GLU A 13 9.45 -10.98 0.86
N ASP A 14 9.06 -11.01 -0.41
CA ASP A 14 9.83 -10.40 -1.50
C ASP A 14 10.00 -8.90 -1.30
N ILE A 15 8.94 -8.21 -0.88
CA ILE A 15 8.99 -6.77 -0.58
C ILE A 15 9.98 -6.48 0.54
N CYS A 16 9.98 -7.29 1.60
CA CYS A 16 10.81 -7.10 2.77
C CYS A 16 12.28 -7.45 2.53
N VAL A 17 12.56 -8.41 1.66
CA VAL A 17 13.92 -8.88 1.35
C VAL A 17 14.63 -7.93 0.38
N PHE A 18 13.91 -7.38 -0.59
CA PHE A 18 14.49 -6.46 -1.58
C PHE A 18 14.71 -5.08 -0.94
N PRO A 19 15.96 -4.59 -0.85
CA PRO A 19 16.24 -3.37 -0.06
C PRO A 19 15.44 -2.14 -0.48
N ALA A 20 15.28 -1.89 -1.77
CA ALA A 20 14.57 -0.71 -2.26
C ALA A 20 13.09 -0.71 -1.89
N THR A 21 12.41 -1.85 -1.98
CA THR A 21 10.99 -1.94 -1.60
C THR A 21 10.80 -2.00 -0.10
N ARG A 22 11.76 -2.58 0.65
CA ARG A 22 11.75 -2.54 2.11
C ARG A 22 11.84 -1.10 2.59
N GLU A 23 12.73 -0.30 2.02
CA GLU A 23 12.85 1.12 2.36
C GLU A 23 11.59 1.90 2.01
N LEU A 24 11.02 1.65 0.83
CA LEU A 24 9.77 2.28 0.40
C LEU A 24 8.64 1.98 1.39
N ALA A 25 8.48 0.72 1.78
CA ALA A 25 7.47 0.33 2.76
C ALA A 25 7.71 0.99 4.12
N ALA A 26 8.97 1.04 4.57
CA ALA A 26 9.34 1.70 5.82
C ALA A 26 9.00 3.18 5.81
N ASN A 27 9.25 3.87 4.69
CA ASN A 27 8.92 5.30 4.54
C ASN A 27 7.41 5.52 4.58
N MET A 28 6.63 4.70 3.91
CA MET A 28 5.17 4.78 3.95
C MET A 28 4.63 4.55 5.36
N MET A 29 5.17 3.55 6.05
CA MET A 29 4.78 3.25 7.43
C MET A 29 5.13 4.39 8.38
N THR A 30 6.29 5.03 8.18
CA THR A 30 6.72 6.18 8.97
C THR A 30 5.77 7.36 8.77
N GLU A 31 5.38 7.65 7.54
CA GLU A 31 4.41 8.71 7.24
C GLU A 31 3.07 8.45 7.93
N ALA A 32 2.57 7.23 7.84
CA ALA A 32 1.33 6.83 8.51
C ALA A 32 1.45 6.90 10.03
N GLN A 33 2.59 6.50 10.56
CA GLN A 33 2.86 6.56 12.01
C GLN A 33 2.89 8.00 12.52
N ASN A 34 3.46 8.93 11.74
CA ASN A 34 3.48 10.35 12.08
C ASN A 34 2.06 10.93 12.15
N ILE A 35 1.19 10.52 11.23
CA ILE A 35 -0.23 10.91 11.28
C ILE A 35 -0.88 10.37 12.56
N GLY A 36 -0.67 9.10 12.86
CA GLY A 36 -1.21 8.47 14.06
C GLY A 36 -0.75 9.15 15.34
N ALA A 37 0.53 9.54 15.40
CA ALA A 37 1.07 10.25 16.56
C ALA A 37 0.36 11.59 16.79
N LYS A 38 0.05 12.33 15.74
CA LYS A 38 -0.71 13.59 15.83
C LYS A 38 -2.15 13.37 16.27
N LEU A 39 -2.72 12.19 16.00
CA LEU A 39 -4.06 11.82 16.45
C LEU A 39 -4.09 11.18 17.83
N GLY A 40 -2.93 11.10 18.51
CA GLY A 40 -2.82 10.53 19.85
C GLY A 40 -2.67 9.02 19.88
N VAL A 41 -2.42 8.38 18.74
CA VAL A 41 -2.19 6.93 18.68
C VAL A 41 -0.76 6.61 19.10
N GLN A 42 -0.63 5.64 19.99
CA GLN A 42 0.68 5.10 20.40
C GLN A 42 0.88 3.72 19.80
N PHE A 43 1.98 3.54 19.09
CA PHE A 43 2.30 2.27 18.47
C PHE A 43 3.15 1.43 19.42
N LYS A 44 2.61 0.28 19.85
CA LYS A 44 3.27 -0.63 20.80
C LYS A 44 4.37 -1.46 20.17
N VAL A 45 4.28 -1.66 18.84
CA VAL A 45 5.23 -2.47 18.09
C VAL A 45 6.06 -1.54 17.21
N SER A 46 7.39 -1.70 17.25
CA SER A 46 8.28 -0.88 16.42
C SER A 46 8.07 -1.16 14.93
N LEU A 47 8.45 -0.19 14.10
CA LEU A 47 8.37 -0.32 12.64
C LEU A 47 9.19 -1.52 12.16
N GLU A 48 10.38 -1.72 12.70
CA GLU A 48 11.25 -2.86 12.33
C GLU A 48 10.61 -4.20 12.68
N LYS A 49 9.95 -4.30 13.83
CA LYS A 49 9.24 -5.52 14.22
C LYS A 49 8.04 -5.80 13.32
N ARG A 50 7.35 -4.75 12.87
CA ARG A 50 6.23 -4.91 11.94
C ARG A 50 6.70 -5.40 10.58
N ILE A 51 7.82 -4.87 10.09
CA ILE A 51 8.42 -5.34 8.83
C ILE A 51 8.89 -6.79 8.98
N ALA A 52 9.57 -7.11 10.08
CA ALA A 52 10.01 -8.48 10.36
C ALA A 52 8.83 -9.45 10.45
N GLY A 53 7.72 -9.02 11.04
CA GLY A 53 6.49 -9.80 11.10
C GLY A 53 5.89 -10.07 9.72
N ALA A 54 5.88 -9.07 8.85
CA ALA A 54 5.44 -9.24 7.47
C ALA A 54 6.34 -10.20 6.70
N GLN A 55 7.65 -10.09 6.87
CA GLN A 55 8.61 -11.01 6.27
C GLN A 55 8.40 -12.45 6.75
N ALA A 56 8.11 -12.63 8.03
CA ALA A 56 7.87 -13.95 8.62
C ALA A 56 6.61 -14.64 8.11
N VAL A 57 5.62 -13.85 7.64
CA VAL A 57 4.43 -14.41 6.97
C VAL A 57 4.83 -15.15 5.69
N GLY A 58 5.91 -14.73 5.02
CA GLY A 58 6.51 -15.47 3.93
C GLY A 58 5.90 -15.17 2.57
N GLN A 59 5.73 -16.22 1.77
CA GLN A 59 5.30 -16.13 0.37
C GLN A 59 3.77 -16.00 0.23
N HIS A 60 3.18 -15.14 1.05
CA HIS A 60 1.76 -14.83 0.97
C HIS A 60 1.51 -13.62 0.08
N LYS A 61 0.50 -13.73 -0.76
CA LYS A 61 0.01 -12.61 -1.56
C LYS A 61 -0.90 -11.74 -0.72
N THR A 62 -0.75 -10.42 -0.84
CA THR A 62 -1.67 -9.49 -0.18
C THR A 62 -3.06 -9.57 -0.80
N SER A 63 -4.08 -9.12 -0.07
CA SER A 63 -5.44 -9.07 -0.59
C SER A 63 -5.54 -8.21 -1.86
N MET A 64 -4.81 -7.10 -1.91
CA MET A 64 -4.83 -6.22 -3.09
C MET A 64 -4.20 -6.89 -4.31
N LEU A 65 -3.10 -7.63 -4.14
CA LEU A 65 -2.52 -8.40 -5.23
C LEU A 65 -3.47 -9.49 -5.73
N GLN A 66 -4.16 -10.17 -4.82
CA GLN A 66 -5.16 -11.16 -5.19
C GLN A 66 -6.30 -10.52 -6.00
N ASP A 67 -6.72 -9.31 -5.63
CA ASP A 67 -7.73 -8.56 -6.38
C ASP A 67 -7.25 -8.24 -7.79
N VAL A 68 -6.00 -7.81 -7.96
CA VAL A 68 -5.40 -7.55 -9.27
C VAL A 68 -5.40 -8.81 -10.13
N GLU A 69 -4.93 -9.92 -9.58
CA GLU A 69 -4.86 -11.19 -10.32
C GLU A 69 -6.24 -11.72 -10.71
N ALA A 70 -7.25 -11.48 -9.89
CA ALA A 70 -8.62 -11.90 -10.14
C ALA A 70 -9.43 -10.88 -10.96
N GLY A 71 -8.84 -9.73 -11.29
CA GLY A 71 -9.54 -8.67 -12.03
C GLY A 71 -10.61 -7.96 -11.22
N ARG A 72 -10.53 -8.02 -9.90
CA ARG A 72 -11.48 -7.33 -9.00
C ARG A 72 -11.10 -5.87 -8.81
N GLN A 73 -12.08 -5.06 -8.42
CA GLN A 73 -11.87 -3.65 -8.11
C GLN A 73 -11.00 -3.51 -6.85
N LEU A 74 -10.04 -2.57 -6.88
CA LEU A 74 -9.15 -2.31 -5.75
C LEU A 74 -9.82 -1.39 -4.74
N GLU A 75 -9.63 -1.69 -3.45
CA GLU A 75 -10.11 -0.87 -2.32
C GLU A 75 -9.15 0.29 -2.02
N LEU A 76 -8.74 1.01 -3.06
CA LEU A 76 -7.66 1.97 -2.98
C LEU A 76 -8.02 3.22 -2.18
N GLN A 77 -9.21 3.79 -2.43
CA GLN A 77 -9.65 5.01 -1.74
C GLN A 77 -9.80 4.76 -0.24
N ALA A 78 -10.35 3.63 0.14
CA ALA A 78 -10.56 3.30 1.55
C ALA A 78 -9.25 3.02 2.29
N LEU A 79 -8.29 2.37 1.63
CA LEU A 79 -7.05 1.94 2.28
C LEU A 79 -5.93 2.98 2.21
N VAL A 80 -5.77 3.65 1.09
CA VAL A 80 -4.65 4.59 0.87
C VAL A 80 -5.13 6.03 0.84
N GLY A 81 -6.20 6.32 0.10
CA GLY A 81 -6.75 7.67 -0.01
C GLY A 81 -7.16 8.25 1.33
N ALA A 82 -7.72 7.42 2.22
CA ALA A 82 -8.11 7.85 3.57
C ALA A 82 -6.89 8.29 4.40
N VAL A 83 -5.75 7.60 4.27
CA VAL A 83 -4.52 7.96 4.98
C VAL A 83 -4.00 9.32 4.48
N ILE A 84 -4.04 9.57 3.17
CA ILE A 84 -3.64 10.85 2.58
C ILE A 84 -4.52 11.97 3.12
N GLU A 85 -5.82 11.75 3.17
CA GLU A 85 -6.79 12.74 3.68
C GLU A 85 -6.52 13.07 5.15
N LEU A 86 -6.25 12.05 5.98
CA LEU A 86 -5.86 12.26 7.37
C LEU A 86 -4.55 13.02 7.49
N GLY A 87 -3.61 12.79 6.57
CA GLY A 87 -2.37 13.55 6.50
C GLY A 87 -2.62 15.04 6.25
N GLN A 88 -3.54 15.36 5.34
CA GLN A 88 -3.92 16.75 5.07
C GLN A 88 -4.59 17.40 6.28
N ILE A 89 -5.50 16.69 6.94
CA ILE A 89 -6.22 17.19 8.12
C ILE A 89 -5.26 17.45 9.29
N THR A 90 -4.26 16.60 9.48
CA THR A 90 -3.27 16.73 10.55
C THR A 90 -2.05 17.57 10.17
N ASP A 91 -2.01 18.11 8.95
CA ASP A 91 -0.87 18.84 8.40
C ASP A 91 0.42 18.01 8.47
N THR A 92 0.32 16.74 8.09
CA THR A 92 1.43 15.79 8.08
C THR A 92 1.76 15.43 6.63
N PRO A 93 2.99 15.67 6.14
CA PRO A 93 3.36 15.32 4.77
C PRO A 93 3.36 13.81 4.55
N THR A 94 2.86 13.38 3.38
CA THR A 94 2.84 11.98 2.97
C THR A 94 3.41 11.81 1.55
N PRO A 95 4.63 12.28 1.27
CA PRO A 95 5.15 12.27 -0.10
C PRO A 95 5.30 10.85 -0.67
N THR A 96 5.75 9.90 0.13
CA THR A 96 5.92 8.51 -0.32
C THR A 96 4.57 7.85 -0.58
N ILE A 97 3.63 8.01 0.34
CA ILE A 97 2.26 7.49 0.19
C ILE A 97 1.59 8.10 -1.04
N ASN A 98 1.75 9.42 -1.24
CA ASN A 98 1.18 10.12 -2.41
C ASN A 98 1.72 9.53 -3.72
N ALA A 99 3.03 9.29 -3.81
CA ALA A 99 3.65 8.73 -5.01
C ALA A 99 3.11 7.33 -5.31
N VAL A 100 3.05 6.47 -4.30
CA VAL A 100 2.53 5.10 -4.46
C VAL A 100 1.03 5.13 -4.78
N TYR A 101 0.28 6.04 -4.17
CA TYR A 101 -1.15 6.21 -4.47
C TYR A 101 -1.38 6.60 -5.94
N ALA A 102 -0.55 7.50 -6.47
CA ALA A 102 -0.65 7.90 -7.88
C ALA A 102 -0.44 6.71 -8.82
N LEU A 103 0.60 5.91 -8.58
CA LEU A 103 0.88 4.72 -9.38
C LEU A 103 -0.23 3.67 -9.26
N THR A 104 -0.71 3.44 -8.06
CA THR A 104 -1.75 2.44 -7.82
C THR A 104 -3.09 2.89 -8.38
N SER A 105 -3.37 4.20 -8.35
CA SER A 105 -4.56 4.78 -8.97
C SER A 105 -4.57 4.55 -10.49
N LEU A 106 -3.42 4.71 -11.13
CA LEU A 106 -3.29 4.43 -12.56
C LEU A 106 -3.49 2.94 -12.85
N LEU A 107 -2.93 2.07 -12.00
CA LEU A 107 -3.17 0.63 -12.11
C LEU A 107 -4.67 0.31 -12.02
N ALA A 108 -5.36 0.87 -11.03
CA ALA A 108 -6.80 0.65 -10.85
C ALA A 108 -7.60 1.11 -12.06
N LYS A 109 -7.24 2.28 -12.62
CA LYS A 109 -7.88 2.82 -13.83
C LYS A 109 -7.66 1.89 -15.03
N ASN A 110 -6.44 1.44 -15.24
CA ASN A 110 -6.11 0.55 -16.36
C ASN A 110 -6.84 -0.79 -16.24
N LEU A 111 -6.97 -1.33 -15.05
CA LEU A 111 -7.71 -2.56 -14.81
C LEU A 111 -9.20 -2.39 -15.13
N ALA A 112 -9.79 -1.28 -14.73
CA ALA A 112 -11.19 -0.95 -15.01
C ALA A 112 -11.43 -0.75 -16.51
N ASP A 113 -10.55 -0.01 -17.19
CA ASP A 113 -10.63 0.23 -18.64
C ASP A 113 -10.47 -1.07 -19.41
N HIS A 114 -9.53 -1.93 -19.02
CA HIS A 114 -9.33 -3.23 -19.65
C HIS A 114 -10.56 -4.13 -19.49
N LYS A 115 -11.13 -4.16 -18.32
CA LYS A 115 -12.35 -4.93 -18.03
C LYS A 115 -13.52 -4.42 -18.86
N ALA A 116 -13.69 -3.10 -18.98
CA ALA A 116 -14.74 -2.49 -19.80
C ALA A 116 -14.56 -2.84 -21.28
N THR A 117 -13.33 -2.80 -21.79
CA THR A 117 -13.01 -3.16 -23.18
C THR A 117 -13.34 -4.63 -23.45
N LEU A 118 -12.99 -5.53 -22.53
CA LEU A 118 -13.32 -6.96 -22.67
C LEU A 118 -14.83 -7.20 -22.60
N SER A 119 -15.56 -6.41 -21.83
CA SER A 119 -17.01 -6.53 -21.73
C SER A 119 -17.73 -6.09 -23.02
N ILE A 120 -17.14 -5.17 -23.76
CA ILE A 120 -17.70 -4.67 -25.02
C ILE A 120 -17.43 -5.66 -26.18
N SER A 121 -16.31 -6.35 -26.11
CA SER A 121 -15.92 -7.31 -27.14
C SER A 121 -16.57 -8.65 -26.95
#